data_8a9e5c70756549fbddc83f86cae0dadf
#
_entry.id   8a9e5c70756549fbddc83f86cae0dadf
#
_cell.length_a   1.000
_cell.length_b   1.000
_cell.length_c   1.000
_cell.angle_alpha   90.00
_cell.angle_beta   90.00
_cell.angle_gamma   90.00
#
_symmetry.space_group_name_H-M   'P 1'
#
loop_
_entity.id
_entity.type
_entity.pdbx_description
1 polymer ?
#
loop_
_entity_poly.entity_id
_entity_poly.type
_entity_poly.pdbx_seq_one_letter_code
_entity_poly.pdbx_strand_id
1 'polypeptide(L)'
;MDPTKRTIRKIDRDAQYFVAQALGHSSLSLSDYDMIHTVNHNPGITQEELRKKYSQDKSTIARRAAKLEKEGYIVRRPHPVDSRRKQLYITEKGAMLRDAKVEAESFFFQWLTEDLSEEELSQLCPLLERIQLRSRTERRAQFETLLARYQKTHPASGSDQ
;
A
#
# COMPACT_ATOMS: atom_id res chain seq x y z
N MET A 1 -16.74 -18.14 -9.80
CA MET A 1 -17.08 -16.79 -10.32
C MET A 1 -16.79 -15.77 -9.21
N ASP A 2 -16.16 -14.62 -9.50
CA ASP A 2 -15.95 -13.55 -8.53
C ASP A 2 -17.28 -12.81 -8.27
N PRO A 3 -17.86 -12.90 -7.04
CA PRO A 3 -19.13 -12.27 -6.72
C PRO A 3 -19.06 -10.75 -6.73
N THR A 4 -17.87 -10.18 -6.53
CA THR A 4 -17.66 -8.72 -6.51
C THR A 4 -17.55 -8.12 -7.90
N LYS A 5 -17.48 -8.94 -8.97
CA LYS A 5 -17.26 -8.49 -10.37
C LYS A 5 -16.06 -7.52 -10.50
N ARG A 6 -15.07 -7.70 -9.64
CA ARG A 6 -13.88 -6.82 -9.49
C ARG A 6 -14.23 -5.37 -9.11
N THR A 7 -15.42 -5.12 -8.54
CA THR A 7 -15.87 -3.76 -8.20
C THR A 7 -14.93 -3.09 -7.22
N ILE A 8 -14.48 -3.82 -6.18
CA ILE A 8 -13.51 -3.29 -5.20
C ILE A 8 -12.25 -2.78 -5.91
N ARG A 9 -11.70 -3.57 -6.86
CA ARG A 9 -10.51 -3.16 -7.62
C ARG A 9 -10.77 -1.96 -8.53
N LYS A 10 -11.97 -1.84 -9.09
CA LYS A 10 -12.33 -0.69 -9.94
C LYS A 10 -12.38 0.59 -9.12
N ILE A 11 -13.06 0.53 -7.96
CA ILE A 11 -13.16 1.66 -7.03
C ILE A 11 -11.77 2.08 -6.55
N ASP A 12 -10.92 1.14 -6.13
CA ASP A 12 -9.55 1.42 -5.70
C ASP A 12 -8.74 2.11 -6.81
N ARG A 13 -8.82 1.63 -8.05
CA ARG A 13 -8.16 2.25 -9.19
C ARG A 13 -8.64 3.68 -9.44
N ASP A 14 -9.94 3.91 -9.34
CA ASP A 14 -10.54 5.23 -9.61
C ASP A 14 -10.20 6.21 -8.47
N ALA A 15 -10.17 5.74 -7.20
CA ALA A 15 -9.64 6.51 -6.07
C ALA A 15 -8.18 6.93 -6.28
N GLN A 16 -7.33 5.99 -6.70
CA GLN A 16 -5.92 6.27 -6.99
C GLN A 16 -5.75 7.28 -8.11
N TYR A 17 -6.58 7.20 -9.15
CA TYR A 17 -6.57 8.17 -10.24
C TYR A 17 -6.97 9.57 -9.76
N PHE A 18 -8.05 9.68 -8.97
CA PHE A 18 -8.49 10.92 -8.36
C PHE A 18 -7.40 11.56 -7.50
N VAL A 19 -6.80 10.78 -6.59
CA VAL A 19 -5.71 11.25 -5.72
C VAL A 19 -4.52 11.77 -6.52
N ALA A 20 -4.14 11.08 -7.60
CA ALA A 20 -3.06 11.52 -8.47
C ALA A 20 -3.38 12.88 -9.15
N GLN A 21 -4.64 13.12 -9.53
CA GLN A 21 -5.09 14.39 -10.08
C GLN A 21 -5.12 15.50 -9.02
N ALA A 22 -5.69 15.21 -7.84
CA ALA A 22 -5.83 16.15 -6.73
C ALA A 22 -4.50 16.65 -6.18
N LEU A 23 -3.49 15.77 -6.13
CA LEU A 23 -2.14 16.12 -5.65
C LEU A 23 -1.25 16.78 -6.73
N GLY A 24 -1.81 17.00 -7.92
CA GLY A 24 -1.04 17.46 -9.07
C GLY A 24 -0.13 16.33 -9.59
N HIS A 25 0.41 16.51 -10.81
CA HIS A 25 1.32 15.52 -11.42
C HIS A 25 2.66 15.48 -10.68
N SER A 26 2.65 14.91 -9.46
CA SER A 26 3.89 14.66 -8.74
C SER A 26 4.67 13.58 -9.48
N SER A 27 6.00 13.71 -9.48
CA SER A 27 6.91 12.68 -10.00
C SER A 27 6.80 11.34 -9.24
N LEU A 28 5.92 11.28 -8.22
CA LEU A 28 5.77 10.16 -7.31
C LEU A 28 4.76 9.14 -7.84
N SER A 29 5.19 7.89 -7.84
CA SER A 29 4.32 6.73 -8.05
C SER A 29 3.56 6.37 -6.78
N LEU A 30 2.48 5.61 -6.91
CA LEU A 30 1.75 5.05 -5.75
C LEU A 30 2.67 4.31 -4.78
N SER A 31 3.61 3.54 -5.32
CA SER A 31 4.61 2.84 -4.49
C SER A 31 5.57 3.78 -3.75
N ASP A 32 5.75 5.01 -4.21
CA ASP A 32 6.51 6.03 -3.49
C ASP A 32 5.70 6.54 -2.29
N TYR A 33 4.41 6.80 -2.48
CA TYR A 33 3.48 7.13 -1.38
C TYR A 33 3.40 6.02 -0.33
N ASP A 34 3.32 4.75 -0.75
CA ASP A 34 3.31 3.61 0.15
C ASP A 34 4.60 3.54 0.98
N MET A 35 5.74 3.83 0.37
CA MET A 35 7.02 3.89 1.09
C MET A 35 7.05 5.03 2.10
N ILE A 36 6.59 6.24 1.75
CA ILE A 36 6.47 7.37 2.66
C ILE A 36 5.57 7.01 3.85
N HIS A 37 4.40 6.43 3.59
CA HIS A 37 3.47 5.96 4.62
C HIS A 37 4.12 4.92 5.54
N THR A 38 4.84 3.94 4.96
CA THR A 38 5.51 2.90 5.75
C THR A 38 6.63 3.46 6.61
N VAL A 39 7.44 4.37 6.09
CA VAL A 39 8.52 5.03 6.85
C VAL A 39 7.95 5.85 8.00
N ASN A 40 6.83 6.54 7.78
CA ASN A 40 6.16 7.30 8.84
C ASN A 40 5.68 6.40 10.00
N HIS A 41 5.07 5.25 9.68
CA HIS A 41 4.58 4.34 10.72
C HIS A 41 5.66 3.45 11.35
N ASN A 42 6.86 3.44 10.79
CA ASN A 42 7.99 2.66 11.28
C ASN A 42 9.26 3.53 11.25
N PRO A 43 9.36 4.56 12.10
CA PRO A 43 10.54 5.43 12.14
C PRO A 43 11.81 4.62 12.40
N GLY A 44 12.83 4.82 11.58
CA GLY A 44 14.07 4.05 11.65
C GLY A 44 14.06 2.73 10.89
N ILE A 45 13.00 2.42 10.13
CA ILE A 45 12.96 1.24 9.28
C ILE A 45 14.14 1.24 8.30
N THR A 46 14.74 0.07 8.11
CA THR A 46 15.86 -0.10 7.17
C THR A 46 15.37 -0.50 5.78
N GLN A 47 16.21 -0.29 4.77
CA GLN A 47 15.90 -0.75 3.41
C GLN A 47 15.73 -2.27 3.32
N GLU A 48 16.43 -3.04 4.16
CA GLU A 48 16.27 -4.49 4.21
C GLU A 48 14.90 -4.92 4.77
N GLU A 49 14.40 -4.23 5.79
CA GLU A 49 13.06 -4.46 6.32
C GLU A 49 11.97 -4.07 5.30
N LEU A 50 12.16 -2.95 4.58
CA LEU A 50 11.28 -2.58 3.47
C LEU A 50 11.28 -3.62 2.36
N ARG A 51 12.47 -4.16 2.00
CA ARG A 51 12.60 -5.22 1.01
C ARG A 51 11.76 -6.45 1.39
N LYS A 52 11.86 -6.89 2.63
CA LYS A 52 11.07 -8.01 3.17
C LYS A 52 9.58 -7.69 3.17
N LYS A 53 9.20 -6.51 3.64
CA LYS A 53 7.80 -6.09 3.75
C LYS A 53 7.08 -6.02 2.39
N TYR A 54 7.78 -5.55 1.36
CA TYR A 54 7.21 -5.40 0.01
C TYR A 54 7.47 -6.60 -0.91
N SER A 55 8.27 -7.58 -0.47
CA SER A 55 8.72 -8.70 -1.30
C SER A 55 9.34 -8.23 -2.63
N GLN A 56 10.13 -7.14 -2.57
CA GLN A 56 10.79 -6.53 -3.71
C GLN A 56 12.31 -6.74 -3.64
N ASP A 57 12.98 -6.59 -4.78
CA ASP A 57 14.43 -6.67 -4.86
C ASP A 57 15.13 -5.46 -4.20
N LYS A 58 16.40 -5.66 -3.83
CA LYS A 58 17.22 -4.67 -3.14
C LYS A 58 17.41 -3.40 -3.98
N SER A 59 17.58 -3.53 -5.29
CA SER A 59 17.87 -2.41 -6.19
C SER A 59 16.64 -1.51 -6.34
N THR A 60 15.46 -2.08 -6.43
CA THR A 60 14.18 -1.35 -6.50
C THR A 60 13.94 -0.53 -5.23
N ILE A 61 14.13 -1.13 -4.05
CA ILE A 61 14.00 -0.41 -2.77
C ILE A 61 15.04 0.70 -2.65
N ALA A 62 16.30 0.41 -2.98
CA ALA A 62 17.38 1.40 -2.89
C ALA A 62 17.15 2.60 -3.83
N ARG A 63 16.73 2.36 -5.07
CA ARG A 63 16.43 3.41 -6.06
C ARG A 63 15.26 4.28 -5.61
N ARG A 64 14.18 3.68 -5.09
CA ARG A 64 13.03 4.42 -4.57
C ARG A 64 13.40 5.25 -3.36
N ALA A 65 14.12 4.68 -2.39
CA ALA A 65 14.59 5.43 -1.22
C ALA A 65 15.52 6.60 -1.61
N ALA A 66 16.40 6.39 -2.60
CA ALA A 66 17.26 7.45 -3.10
C ALA A 66 16.49 8.59 -3.79
N LYS A 67 15.45 8.24 -4.56
CA LYS A 67 14.53 9.22 -5.17
C LYS A 67 13.83 10.04 -4.11
N LEU A 68 13.20 9.39 -3.14
CA LEU A 68 12.45 10.06 -2.07
C LEU A 68 13.34 10.94 -1.18
N GLU A 69 14.57 10.51 -0.95
CA GLU A 69 15.56 11.34 -0.22
C GLU A 69 15.98 12.56 -1.05
N LYS A 70 16.30 12.36 -2.34
CA LYS A 70 16.64 13.46 -3.26
C LYS A 70 15.54 14.51 -3.35
N GLU A 71 14.28 14.06 -3.36
CA GLU A 71 13.11 14.93 -3.41
C GLU A 71 12.73 15.50 -2.02
N GLY A 72 13.44 15.10 -0.95
CA GLY A 72 13.30 15.64 0.39
C GLY A 72 12.11 15.11 1.19
N TYR A 73 11.53 13.97 0.83
CA TYR A 73 10.41 13.36 1.55
C TYR A 73 10.85 12.47 2.72
N ILE A 74 12.06 11.89 2.62
CA ILE A 74 12.67 11.10 3.68
C ILE A 74 14.13 11.52 3.89
N VAL A 75 14.68 11.14 5.03
CA VAL A 75 16.13 11.25 5.32
C VAL A 75 16.68 9.90 5.72
N ARG A 76 17.94 9.64 5.36
CA ARG A 76 18.69 8.46 5.77
C ARG A 76 19.68 8.82 6.88
N ARG A 77 19.64 8.05 7.98
CA ARG A 77 20.58 8.20 9.09
C ARG A 77 21.38 6.90 9.28
N PRO A 78 22.64 6.96 9.73
CA PRO A 78 23.36 5.74 10.08
C PRO A 78 22.61 4.96 11.16
N HIS A 79 22.61 3.63 11.05
CA HIS A 79 22.08 2.80 12.12
C HIS A 79 23.02 2.87 13.35
N PRO A 80 22.51 3.01 14.58
CA PRO A 80 23.35 3.27 15.76
C PRO A 80 24.35 2.16 16.08
N VAL A 81 24.04 0.91 15.72
CA VAL A 81 24.89 -0.26 15.99
C VAL A 81 25.72 -0.67 14.77
N ASP A 82 25.23 -0.42 13.54
CA ASP A 82 25.91 -0.82 12.31
C ASP A 82 25.81 0.31 11.27
N SER A 83 26.84 1.11 11.16
CA SER A 83 26.91 2.29 10.27
C SER A 83 26.77 1.95 8.78
N ARG A 84 26.97 0.67 8.38
CA ARG A 84 26.75 0.20 7.02
C ARG A 84 25.26 0.14 6.66
N ARG A 85 24.40 0.03 7.67
CA ARG A 85 22.94 0.06 7.52
C ARG A 85 22.45 1.49 7.63
N LYS A 86 21.42 1.82 6.87
CA LYS A 86 20.76 3.12 6.91
C LYS A 86 19.33 2.96 7.40
N GLN A 87 18.98 3.81 8.35
CA GLN A 87 17.63 3.97 8.84
C GLN A 87 16.92 5.11 8.10
N LEU A 88 15.64 4.93 7.82
CA LEU A 88 14.82 5.89 7.10
C LEU A 88 13.86 6.59 8.07
N TYR A 89 13.74 7.88 7.90
CA TYR A 89 12.83 8.73 8.66
C TYR A 89 12.10 9.65 7.71
N ILE A 90 10.85 9.96 8.02
CA ILE A 90 10.06 10.93 7.28
C ILE A 90 10.55 12.35 7.60
N THR A 91 10.47 13.25 6.63
CA THR A 91 10.66 14.69 6.81
C THR A 91 9.33 15.38 7.03
N GLU A 92 9.32 16.66 7.39
CA GLU A 92 8.11 17.48 7.44
C GLU A 92 7.40 17.51 6.07
N LYS A 93 8.15 17.72 4.98
CA LYS A 93 7.60 17.65 3.61
C LYS A 93 6.94 16.31 3.31
N GLY A 94 7.54 15.20 3.76
CA GLY A 94 6.96 13.87 3.59
C GLY A 94 5.69 13.67 4.41
N ALA A 95 5.64 14.23 5.62
CA ALA A 95 4.46 14.19 6.47
C ALA A 95 3.31 14.99 5.86
N MET A 96 3.55 16.20 5.38
CA MET A 96 2.54 17.02 4.70
C MET A 96 1.98 16.31 3.46
N LEU A 97 2.83 15.69 2.65
CA LEU A 97 2.37 14.96 1.47
C LEU A 97 1.50 13.74 1.83
N ARG A 98 1.88 13.01 2.89
CA ARG A 98 1.07 11.90 3.41
C ARG A 98 -0.31 12.37 3.83
N ASP A 99 -0.38 13.49 4.55
CA ASP A 99 -1.63 14.04 5.06
C ASP A 99 -2.54 14.51 3.91
N ALA A 100 -1.98 15.20 2.92
CA ALA A 100 -2.72 15.60 1.71
C ALA A 100 -3.27 14.37 0.94
N LYS A 101 -2.50 13.27 0.87
CA LYS A 101 -2.99 12.02 0.26
C LYS A 101 -4.17 11.44 1.03
N VAL A 102 -4.06 11.37 2.36
CA VAL A 102 -5.15 10.84 3.21
C VAL A 102 -6.40 11.70 3.09
N GLU A 103 -6.25 13.03 3.05
CA GLU A 103 -7.36 13.96 2.86
C GLU A 103 -8.05 13.75 1.50
N ALA A 104 -7.28 13.64 0.42
CA ALA A 104 -7.83 13.39 -0.92
C ALA A 104 -8.53 12.03 -1.00
N GLU A 105 -7.97 10.97 -0.43
CA GLU A 105 -8.62 9.65 -0.35
C GLU A 105 -9.94 9.73 0.43
N SER A 106 -9.92 10.39 1.59
CA SER A 106 -11.12 10.55 2.43
C SER A 106 -12.21 11.33 1.71
N PHE A 107 -11.84 12.40 1.02
CA PHE A 107 -12.77 13.18 0.20
C PHE A 107 -13.41 12.33 -0.91
N PHE A 108 -12.60 11.53 -1.63
CA PHE A 108 -13.11 10.64 -2.66
C PHE A 108 -14.13 9.65 -2.13
N PHE A 109 -13.83 8.98 -1.01
CA PHE A 109 -14.73 7.98 -0.44
C PHE A 109 -15.97 8.59 0.21
N GLN A 110 -15.90 9.79 0.76
CA GLN A 110 -17.07 10.54 1.22
C GLN A 110 -17.99 10.84 0.05
N TRP A 111 -17.46 11.42 -1.03
CA TRP A 111 -18.22 11.69 -2.25
C TRP A 111 -18.80 10.40 -2.86
N LEU A 112 -18.03 9.32 -2.92
CA LEU A 112 -18.48 8.05 -3.48
C LEU A 112 -19.70 7.45 -2.75
N THR A 113 -19.84 7.77 -1.49
CA THR A 113 -20.90 7.22 -0.63
C THR A 113 -22.00 8.23 -0.27
N GLU A 114 -21.97 9.44 -0.81
CA GLU A 114 -22.93 10.50 -0.46
C GLU A 114 -24.38 10.21 -0.84
N ASP A 115 -24.56 9.37 -1.90
CA ASP A 115 -25.88 8.94 -2.36
C ASP A 115 -26.46 7.74 -1.56
N LEU A 116 -25.68 7.19 -0.62
CA LEU A 116 -26.14 6.09 0.23
C LEU A 116 -26.81 6.62 1.50
N SER A 117 -27.95 6.02 1.86
CA SER A 117 -28.61 6.31 3.13
C SER A 117 -27.81 5.80 4.31
N GLU A 118 -28.09 6.32 5.53
CA GLU A 118 -27.46 5.84 6.76
C GLU A 118 -27.69 4.34 6.99
N GLU A 119 -28.87 3.83 6.60
CA GLU A 119 -29.19 2.40 6.69
C GLU A 119 -28.30 1.58 5.78
N GLU A 120 -28.12 2.00 4.51
CA GLU A 120 -27.24 1.31 3.54
C GLU A 120 -25.76 1.36 3.99
N LEU A 121 -25.31 2.48 4.50
CA LEU A 121 -23.96 2.62 5.05
C LEU A 121 -23.75 1.72 6.29
N SER A 122 -24.74 1.62 7.16
CA SER A 122 -24.69 0.75 8.36
C SER A 122 -24.57 -0.74 7.99
N GLN A 123 -25.05 -1.14 6.83
CA GLN A 123 -24.91 -2.48 6.29
C GLN A 123 -23.60 -2.68 5.51
N LEU A 124 -23.24 -1.72 4.68
CA LEU A 124 -22.06 -1.78 3.80
C LEU A 124 -20.75 -1.78 4.58
N CYS A 125 -20.59 -0.84 5.52
CA CYS A 125 -19.31 -0.66 6.21
C CYS A 125 -18.83 -1.92 6.97
N PRO A 126 -19.69 -2.58 7.80
CA PRO A 126 -19.28 -3.80 8.48
C PRO A 126 -18.96 -4.96 7.52
N LEU A 127 -19.62 -5.03 6.34
CA LEU A 127 -19.32 -6.05 5.33
C LEU A 127 -17.95 -5.81 4.70
N LEU A 128 -17.63 -4.57 4.37
CA LEU A 128 -16.31 -4.19 3.84
C LEU A 128 -15.20 -4.47 4.86
N GLU A 129 -15.41 -4.12 6.13
CA GLU A 129 -14.45 -4.39 7.21
C GLU A 129 -14.20 -5.89 7.38
N ARG A 130 -15.25 -6.71 7.32
CA ARG A 130 -15.13 -8.18 7.42
C ARG A 130 -14.33 -8.77 6.25
N ILE A 131 -14.55 -8.28 5.03
CA ILE A 131 -13.79 -8.67 3.85
C ILE A 131 -12.32 -8.25 3.97
N GLN A 132 -12.09 -7.03 4.40
CA GLN A 132 -10.75 -6.47 4.61
C GLN A 132 -9.99 -7.24 5.70
N LEU A 133 -10.63 -7.56 6.82
CA LEU A 133 -10.03 -8.33 7.90
C LEU A 133 -9.59 -9.71 7.43
N ARG A 134 -10.45 -10.40 6.67
CA ARG A 134 -10.11 -11.71 6.09
C ARG A 134 -8.89 -11.64 5.17
N SER A 135 -8.87 -10.66 4.27
CA SER A 135 -7.73 -10.42 3.37
C SER A 135 -6.44 -10.14 4.16
N ARG A 136 -6.53 -9.29 5.20
CA ARG A 136 -5.39 -8.94 6.05
C ARG A 136 -4.84 -10.15 6.84
N THR A 137 -5.73 -11.02 7.31
CA THR A 137 -5.34 -12.25 8.03
C THR A 137 -4.58 -13.20 7.12
N GLU A 138 -5.11 -13.48 5.94
CA GLU A 138 -4.44 -14.34 4.94
C GLU A 138 -3.09 -13.75 4.49
N ARG A 139 -3.01 -12.45 4.29
CA ARG A 139 -1.75 -11.78 3.94
C ARG A 139 -0.68 -11.94 5.03
N ARG A 140 -1.07 -11.88 6.32
CA ARG A 140 -0.13 -12.11 7.43
C ARG A 140 0.38 -13.55 7.46
N ALA A 141 -0.44 -14.51 7.06
CA ALA A 141 -0.09 -15.91 6.86
C ALA A 141 0.52 -16.18 5.46
N GLN A 142 1.00 -15.15 4.75
CA GLN A 142 1.59 -15.27 3.40
C GLN A 142 0.67 -15.96 2.37
N PHE A 143 -0.65 -15.90 2.58
CA PHE A 143 -1.67 -16.58 1.76
C PHE A 143 -1.52 -18.10 1.68
N GLU A 144 -0.89 -18.73 2.67
CA GLU A 144 -0.57 -20.16 2.66
C GLU A 144 -1.81 -21.03 2.40
N THR A 145 -2.88 -20.80 3.18
CA THR A 145 -4.14 -21.53 3.04
C THR A 145 -4.80 -21.28 1.67
N LEU A 146 -4.81 -20.03 1.23
CA LEU A 146 -5.42 -19.65 -0.05
C LEU A 146 -4.63 -20.21 -1.24
N LEU A 147 -3.30 -20.18 -1.19
CA LEU A 147 -2.42 -20.75 -2.21
C LEU A 147 -2.60 -22.27 -2.33
N ALA A 148 -2.63 -22.99 -1.20
CA ALA A 148 -2.87 -24.43 -1.19
C ALA A 148 -4.22 -24.77 -1.84
N ARG A 149 -5.28 -24.02 -1.54
CA ARG A 149 -6.60 -24.18 -2.14
C ARG A 149 -6.58 -23.88 -3.65
N TYR A 150 -5.88 -22.81 -4.06
CA TYR A 150 -5.75 -22.44 -5.48
C TYR A 150 -5.03 -23.53 -6.27
N GLN A 151 -3.90 -24.03 -5.78
CA GLN A 151 -3.11 -25.08 -6.42
C GLN A 151 -3.90 -26.40 -6.57
N LYS A 152 -4.71 -26.75 -5.56
CA LYS A 152 -5.58 -27.93 -5.63
C LYS A 152 -6.63 -27.83 -6.75
N THR A 153 -7.13 -26.63 -7.03
CA THR A 153 -8.14 -26.38 -8.07
C THR A 153 -7.57 -26.05 -9.44
N HIS A 154 -6.29 -25.66 -9.48
CA HIS A 154 -5.53 -25.29 -10.68
C HIS A 154 -4.17 -26.00 -10.66
N PRO A 155 -4.13 -27.32 -10.81
CA PRO A 155 -2.85 -28.01 -10.89
C PRO A 155 -2.04 -27.42 -12.04
N ALA A 156 -0.75 -27.16 -11.81
CA ALA A 156 0.15 -26.68 -12.84
C ALA A 156 0.06 -27.63 -14.03
N SER A 157 -0.32 -27.11 -15.20
CA SER A 157 -0.28 -27.86 -16.45
C SER A 157 1.13 -28.36 -16.60
N GLY A 158 1.30 -29.69 -16.60
CA GLY A 158 2.58 -30.35 -16.50
C GLY A 158 3.65 -29.73 -17.37
N SER A 159 4.79 -29.48 -16.78
CA SER A 159 6.06 -29.45 -17.47
C SER A 159 6.45 -30.90 -17.80
N ASP A 160 5.78 -31.48 -18.84
CA ASP A 160 6.31 -32.60 -19.59
C ASP A 160 6.92 -32.02 -20.87
N GLN A 161 8.22 -31.86 -20.85
CA GLN A 161 9.20 -32.38 -21.86
C GLN A 161 10.54 -31.70 -21.63
#